data_efd2d54c26f6107858db15eef2393c51
#
_entry.id   efd2d54c26f6107858db15eef2393c51
#
_cell.length_a   1.000
_cell.length_b   1.000
_cell.length_c   1.000
_cell.angle_alpha   90.00
_cell.angle_beta   90.00
_cell.angle_gamma   90.00
#
_symmetry.space_group_name_H-M   'P 1'
#
loop_
_entity.id
_entity.type
_entity.pdbx_description
1 polymer ?
#
loop_
_entity_poly.entity_id
_entity_poly.type
_entity_poly.pdbx_seq_one_letter_code
_entity_poly.pdbx_strand_id
1 'polypeptide(L)'
;MDNLFSTNHELILKTEMEKLLKQKGICLWLTGLSGSGKTSIAKYVAKKLHTKGFLTKVLDGDNIRLGINKNLSFSEADRMENVRRTAEISKLFVDCGIITICCLVSPKKNMRTLAKEIIGKKNFYEIFISTSLEDCEIRDTKGLYKKARRGELLNFTGISSPYEEPLGPSLNISTKENNIEESSKILYNFVLPLISELR
;
A
#
# COMPACT_ATOMS: atom_id res chain seq x y z
N MET A 1 -16.30 -11.52 23.41
CA MET A 1 -14.83 -11.29 23.54
C MET A 1 -14.49 -10.69 24.91
N ASP A 2 -15.10 -11.20 25.94
CA ASP A 2 -15.13 -10.55 27.26
C ASP A 2 -13.88 -10.83 28.14
N ASN A 3 -12.89 -11.57 27.62
CA ASN A 3 -11.70 -11.98 28.36
C ASN A 3 -10.38 -11.43 27.73
N LEU A 4 -10.45 -10.37 26.92
CA LEU A 4 -9.28 -9.72 26.33
C LEU A 4 -9.09 -8.33 26.96
N PHE A 5 -7.93 -8.11 27.57
CA PHE A 5 -7.57 -6.84 28.18
C PHE A 5 -6.38 -6.24 27.44
N SER A 6 -6.52 -4.97 27.05
CA SER A 6 -5.43 -4.26 26.37
C SER A 6 -4.39 -3.81 27.39
N THR A 7 -3.12 -4.12 27.13
CA THR A 7 -1.96 -3.64 27.88
C THR A 7 -1.16 -2.59 27.14
N ASN A 8 -1.68 -2.08 26.02
CA ASN A 8 -0.95 -1.14 25.14
C ASN A 8 -0.46 0.14 25.88
N HIS A 9 -1.15 0.54 26.95
CA HIS A 9 -0.77 1.70 27.77
C HIS A 9 0.45 1.45 28.67
N GLU A 10 0.84 0.18 28.85
CA GLU A 10 2.03 -0.25 29.61
C GLU A 10 3.27 -0.44 28.72
N LEU A 11 3.06 -0.44 27.38
CA LEU A 11 4.13 -0.67 26.41
C LEU A 11 4.78 0.66 25.99
N ILE A 12 5.96 0.55 25.36
CA ILE A 12 6.64 1.70 24.76
C ILE A 12 5.72 2.36 23.73
N LEU A 13 5.50 3.66 23.90
CA LEU A 13 4.59 4.41 23.03
C LEU A 13 5.20 4.65 21.65
N LYS A 14 4.33 4.75 20.64
CA LYS A 14 4.73 5.14 19.27
C LYS A 14 5.63 6.39 19.25
N THR A 15 5.30 7.40 20.03
CA THR A 15 6.07 8.65 20.11
C THR A 15 7.51 8.45 20.62
N GLU A 16 7.75 7.47 21.47
CA GLU A 16 9.08 7.12 21.95
C GLU A 16 9.88 6.38 20.88
N MET A 17 9.24 5.46 20.16
CA MET A 17 9.82 4.78 19.00
C MET A 17 10.17 5.77 17.88
N GLU A 18 9.29 6.72 17.59
CA GLU A 18 9.52 7.78 16.60
C GLU A 18 10.71 8.67 17.00
N LYS A 19 10.85 9.05 18.28
CA LYS A 19 12.00 9.80 18.78
C LYS A 19 13.31 9.01 18.64
N LEU A 20 13.29 7.71 18.98
CA LEU A 20 14.46 6.83 18.85
C LEU A 20 14.90 6.73 17.38
N LEU A 21 13.96 6.55 16.45
CA LEU A 21 14.22 6.41 15.03
C LEU A 21 14.43 7.75 14.31
N LYS A 22 14.15 8.88 14.97
CA LYS A 22 14.16 10.23 14.38
C LYS A 22 13.34 10.30 13.08
N GLN A 23 12.17 9.66 13.08
CA GLN A 23 11.25 9.64 11.96
C GLN A 23 9.82 9.37 12.44
N LYS A 24 8.82 9.81 11.67
CA LYS A 24 7.42 9.47 11.92
C LYS A 24 7.03 8.15 11.25
N GLY A 25 6.37 7.28 12.01
CA GLY A 25 5.75 6.06 11.50
C GLY A 25 4.45 6.38 10.76
N ILE A 26 4.44 6.15 9.45
CA ILE A 26 3.28 6.37 8.57
C ILE A 26 3.08 5.20 7.62
N CYS A 27 1.87 5.09 7.07
CA CYS A 27 1.55 4.15 6.00
C CYS A 27 1.24 4.89 4.70
N LEU A 28 1.98 4.56 3.66
CA LEU A 28 1.69 4.92 2.29
C LEU A 28 0.96 3.74 1.65
N TRP A 29 -0.34 3.89 1.42
CA TRP A 29 -1.19 2.86 0.83
C TRP A 29 -1.34 3.10 -0.67
N LEU A 30 -0.49 2.45 -1.47
CA LEU A 30 -0.52 2.55 -2.93
C LEU A 30 -1.62 1.64 -3.47
N THR A 31 -2.59 2.25 -4.15
CA THR A 31 -3.69 1.57 -4.86
C THR A 31 -3.64 1.85 -6.36
N GLY A 32 -4.26 1.01 -7.18
CA GLY A 32 -4.27 1.10 -8.64
C GLY A 32 -4.30 -0.28 -9.29
N LEU A 33 -4.54 -0.34 -10.58
CA LEU A 33 -4.65 -1.58 -11.37
C LEU A 33 -3.37 -2.44 -11.30
N SER A 34 -3.49 -3.73 -11.60
CA SER A 34 -2.30 -4.58 -11.83
C SER A 34 -1.45 -3.97 -12.94
N GLY A 35 -0.13 -3.98 -12.83
CA GLY A 35 0.74 -3.35 -13.83
C GLY A 35 0.82 -1.82 -13.79
N SER A 36 0.11 -1.12 -12.89
CA SER A 36 0.14 0.35 -12.81
C SER A 36 1.47 0.95 -12.33
N GLY A 37 2.41 0.15 -11.81
CA GLY A 37 3.72 0.61 -11.37
C GLY A 37 3.91 0.74 -9.85
N LYS A 38 2.90 0.40 -9.03
CA LYS A 38 2.95 0.50 -7.55
C LYS A 38 4.23 -0.04 -6.94
N THR A 39 4.55 -1.30 -7.21
CA THR A 39 5.73 -1.98 -6.65
C THR A 39 7.04 -1.36 -7.10
N SER A 40 7.14 -0.92 -8.36
CA SER A 40 8.34 -0.27 -8.90
C SER A 40 8.59 1.06 -8.23
N ILE A 41 7.55 1.90 -8.08
CA ILE A 41 7.60 3.19 -7.38
C ILE A 41 7.96 2.97 -5.90
N ALA A 42 7.31 2.02 -5.23
CA ALA A 42 7.58 1.70 -3.83
C ALA A 42 9.04 1.26 -3.60
N LYS A 43 9.58 0.39 -4.45
CA LYS A 43 10.99 -0.05 -4.39
C LYS A 43 11.95 1.12 -4.51
N TYR A 44 11.73 2.02 -5.47
CA TYR A 44 12.58 3.18 -5.68
C TYR A 44 12.55 4.11 -4.47
N VAL A 45 11.34 4.46 -3.98
CA VAL A 45 11.17 5.35 -2.82
C VAL A 45 11.76 4.74 -1.56
N ALA A 46 11.49 3.45 -1.29
CA ALA A 46 12.06 2.75 -0.14
C ALA A 46 13.60 2.77 -0.17
N LYS A 47 14.22 2.48 -1.32
CA LYS A 47 15.67 2.54 -1.49
C LYS A 47 16.21 3.97 -1.22
N LYS A 48 15.56 4.97 -1.77
CA LYS A 48 15.97 6.38 -1.60
C LYS A 48 15.82 6.86 -0.14
N LEU A 49 14.74 6.46 0.54
CA LEU A 49 14.57 6.75 1.97
C LEU A 49 15.61 6.01 2.81
N HIS A 50 15.89 4.74 2.50
CA HIS A 50 16.93 3.97 3.19
C HIS A 50 18.31 4.61 3.10
N THR A 51 18.73 5.11 1.92
CA THR A 51 20.01 5.84 1.76
C THR A 51 20.07 7.14 2.56
N LYS A 52 18.92 7.67 2.98
CA LYS A 52 18.80 8.84 3.87
C LYS A 52 18.67 8.45 5.36
N GLY A 53 18.82 7.16 5.68
CA GLY A 53 18.78 6.64 7.05
C GLY A 53 17.37 6.48 7.61
N PHE A 54 16.33 6.43 6.76
CA PHE A 54 14.96 6.12 7.19
C PHE A 54 14.70 4.61 7.17
N LEU A 55 14.08 4.11 8.22
CA LEU A 55 13.64 2.72 8.29
C LEU A 55 12.29 2.56 7.60
N THR A 56 12.27 1.74 6.53
CA THR A 56 11.07 1.52 5.72
C THR A 56 10.76 0.03 5.57
N LYS A 57 9.48 -0.31 5.41
CA LYS A 57 9.03 -1.66 5.06
C LYS A 57 8.03 -1.62 3.89
N VAL A 58 8.38 -2.30 2.80
CA VAL A 58 7.44 -2.51 1.69
C VAL A 58 6.62 -3.77 1.98
N LEU A 59 5.29 -3.63 1.92
CA LEU A 59 4.31 -4.70 2.02
C LEU A 59 3.65 -4.86 0.64
N ASP A 60 4.22 -5.73 -0.18
CA ASP A 60 3.73 -6.02 -1.53
C ASP A 60 2.68 -7.12 -1.48
N GLY A 61 1.55 -6.91 -2.17
CA GLY A 61 0.41 -7.82 -2.13
C GLY A 61 0.72 -9.24 -2.60
N ASP A 62 1.60 -9.42 -3.59
CA ASP A 62 2.00 -10.75 -4.05
C ASP A 62 2.86 -11.45 -3.00
N ASN A 63 3.83 -10.75 -2.39
CA ASN A 63 4.68 -11.29 -1.34
C ASN A 63 3.89 -11.66 -0.08
N ILE A 64 2.92 -10.83 0.31
CA ILE A 64 2.03 -11.13 1.45
C ILE A 64 1.20 -12.38 1.17
N ARG A 65 0.74 -12.59 -0.07
CA ARG A 65 0.00 -13.79 -0.47
C ARG A 65 0.86 -15.05 -0.55
N LEU A 66 2.15 -14.93 -0.78
CA LEU A 66 3.08 -16.08 -0.70
C LEU A 66 3.40 -16.50 0.75
N GLY A 67 3.14 -15.62 1.71
CA GLY A 67 3.43 -15.82 3.13
C GLY A 67 2.18 -15.87 3.99
N ILE A 68 1.96 -14.80 4.77
CA ILE A 68 0.93 -14.72 5.81
C ILE A 68 -0.52 -14.88 5.28
N ASN A 69 -0.75 -14.55 4.01
CA ASN A 69 -2.05 -14.65 3.35
C ASN A 69 -2.12 -15.79 2.32
N LYS A 70 -1.25 -16.82 2.44
CA LYS A 70 -1.20 -17.94 1.49
C LYS A 70 -2.48 -18.78 1.41
N ASN A 71 -3.33 -18.69 2.42
CA ASN A 71 -4.62 -19.37 2.48
C ASN A 71 -5.76 -18.59 1.80
N LEU A 72 -5.52 -17.37 1.30
CA LEU A 72 -6.52 -16.53 0.69
C LEU A 72 -6.49 -16.64 -0.83
N SER A 73 -7.68 -16.76 -1.43
CA SER A 73 -7.93 -16.73 -2.87
C SER A 73 -8.13 -15.28 -3.37
N PHE A 74 -8.71 -15.13 -4.57
CA PHE A 74 -9.07 -13.85 -5.17
C PHE A 74 -10.58 -13.57 -5.15
N SER A 75 -11.37 -14.29 -4.33
CA SER A 75 -12.75 -13.96 -4.06
C SER A 75 -12.85 -12.57 -3.41
N GLU A 76 -14.01 -11.95 -3.46
CA GLU A 76 -14.22 -10.64 -2.82
C GLU A 76 -13.95 -10.68 -1.32
N ALA A 77 -14.43 -11.71 -0.63
CA ALA A 77 -14.19 -11.93 0.79
C ALA A 77 -12.69 -12.07 1.11
N ASP A 78 -11.96 -12.87 0.33
CA ASP A 78 -10.53 -13.06 0.52
C ASP A 78 -9.71 -11.82 0.19
N ARG A 79 -10.16 -11.00 -0.77
CA ARG A 79 -9.54 -9.70 -1.05
C ARG A 79 -9.73 -8.73 0.12
N MET A 80 -10.92 -8.70 0.72
CA MET A 80 -11.19 -7.90 1.92
C MET A 80 -10.32 -8.36 3.09
N GLU A 81 -10.23 -9.66 3.34
CA GLU A 81 -9.42 -10.23 4.41
C GLU A 81 -7.92 -9.99 4.16
N ASN A 82 -7.45 -10.07 2.90
CA ASN A 82 -6.08 -9.72 2.53
C ASN A 82 -5.77 -8.25 2.86
N VAL A 83 -6.69 -7.33 2.58
CA VAL A 83 -6.54 -5.90 2.93
C VAL A 83 -6.55 -5.74 4.45
N ARG A 84 -7.47 -6.37 5.17
CA ARG A 84 -7.57 -6.30 6.62
C ARG A 84 -6.26 -6.77 7.29
N ARG A 85 -5.76 -7.96 6.95
CA ARG A 85 -4.50 -8.48 7.53
C ARG A 85 -3.31 -7.60 7.18
N THR A 86 -3.21 -7.10 5.95
CA THR A 86 -2.12 -6.20 5.56
C THR A 86 -2.19 -4.88 6.32
N ALA A 87 -3.38 -4.36 6.57
CA ALA A 87 -3.58 -3.15 7.37
C ALA A 87 -3.17 -3.33 8.84
N GLU A 88 -3.53 -4.47 9.46
CA GLU A 88 -3.09 -4.81 10.83
C GLU A 88 -1.57 -4.91 10.93
N ILE A 89 -0.92 -5.61 9.99
CA ILE A 89 0.54 -5.69 9.93
C ILE A 89 1.16 -4.29 9.76
N SER A 90 0.59 -3.49 8.85
CA SER A 90 1.05 -2.12 8.62
C SER A 90 0.93 -1.27 9.88
N LYS A 91 -0.19 -1.40 10.61
CA LYS A 91 -0.41 -0.71 11.88
C LYS A 91 0.68 -1.05 12.90
N LEU A 92 1.01 -2.33 13.07
CA LEU A 92 2.07 -2.76 13.99
C LEU A 92 3.43 -2.11 13.64
N PHE A 93 3.80 -2.05 12.37
CA PHE A 93 5.01 -1.36 11.93
C PHE A 93 4.96 0.15 12.16
N VAL A 94 3.82 0.78 11.86
CA VAL A 94 3.60 2.22 12.08
C VAL A 94 3.69 2.56 13.57
N ASP A 95 3.16 1.73 14.44
CA ASP A 95 3.24 1.90 15.89
C ASP A 95 4.68 1.72 16.41
N CYS A 96 5.53 0.97 15.69
CA CYS A 96 6.99 0.92 15.91
C CYS A 96 7.77 2.09 15.28
N GLY A 97 7.11 3.13 14.78
CA GLY A 97 7.78 4.27 14.13
C GLY A 97 8.31 3.98 12.71
N ILE A 98 7.93 2.86 12.10
CA ILE A 98 8.42 2.44 10.77
C ILE A 98 7.50 2.98 9.67
N ILE A 99 8.11 3.45 8.58
CA ILE A 99 7.40 3.90 7.38
C ILE A 99 7.01 2.66 6.58
N THR A 100 5.72 2.35 6.47
CA THR A 100 5.24 1.25 5.65
C THR A 100 4.81 1.75 4.26
N ILE A 101 5.10 0.97 3.22
CA ILE A 101 4.68 1.24 1.85
C ILE A 101 3.90 0.00 1.38
N CYS A 102 2.57 0.07 1.44
CA CYS A 102 1.69 -1.02 1.04
C CYS A 102 1.37 -0.92 -0.45
N CYS A 103 1.58 -2.00 -1.21
CA CYS A 103 1.30 -2.07 -2.64
C CYS A 103 0.20 -3.10 -2.91
N LEU A 104 -1.06 -2.69 -2.86
CA LEU A 104 -2.22 -3.54 -3.11
C LEU A 104 -3.13 -2.92 -4.18
N VAL A 105 -3.79 -3.76 -4.98
CA VAL A 105 -4.82 -3.25 -5.90
C VAL A 105 -5.94 -2.58 -5.11
N SER A 106 -6.40 -3.20 -4.00
CA SER A 106 -7.49 -2.71 -3.12
C SER A 106 -8.61 -2.01 -3.90
N PRO A 107 -9.31 -2.77 -4.80
CA PRO A 107 -10.10 -2.18 -5.88
C PRO A 107 -11.35 -1.44 -5.42
N LYS A 108 -11.89 -1.75 -4.26
CA LYS A 108 -13.12 -1.17 -3.75
C LYS A 108 -12.85 -0.10 -2.68
N LYS A 109 -13.68 0.94 -2.66
CA LYS A 109 -13.62 2.01 -1.67
C LYS A 109 -13.70 1.49 -0.23
N ASN A 110 -14.60 0.54 0.05
CA ASN A 110 -14.76 -0.04 1.39
C ASN A 110 -13.50 -0.75 1.89
N MET A 111 -12.73 -1.39 1.00
CA MET A 111 -11.44 -2.02 1.34
C MET A 111 -10.42 -0.97 1.81
N ARG A 112 -10.31 0.14 1.10
CA ARG A 112 -9.39 1.22 1.43
C ARG A 112 -9.83 1.98 2.69
N THR A 113 -11.13 2.15 2.86
CA THR A 113 -11.72 2.71 4.10
C THR A 113 -11.39 1.83 5.30
N LEU A 114 -11.58 0.52 5.20
CA LEU A 114 -11.21 -0.43 6.26
C LEU A 114 -9.72 -0.32 6.64
N ALA A 115 -8.83 -0.27 5.64
CA ALA A 115 -7.40 -0.11 5.90
C ALA A 115 -7.09 1.21 6.63
N LYS A 116 -7.74 2.31 6.21
CA LYS A 116 -7.59 3.63 6.84
C LYS A 116 -8.09 3.66 8.30
N GLU A 117 -9.17 2.94 8.59
CA GLU A 117 -9.71 2.83 9.95
C GLU A 117 -8.78 2.01 10.86
N ILE A 118 -8.26 0.89 10.39
CA ILE A 118 -7.34 0.03 11.14
C ILE A 118 -6.03 0.76 11.46
N ILE A 119 -5.40 1.38 10.45
CA ILE A 119 -4.10 2.05 10.59
C ILE A 119 -4.23 3.38 11.35
N GLY A 120 -5.41 3.99 11.25
CA GLY A 120 -5.69 5.31 11.84
C GLY A 120 -5.49 6.44 10.82
N LYS A 121 -6.49 7.32 10.77
CA LYS A 121 -6.61 8.40 9.76
C LYS A 121 -5.40 9.32 9.69
N LYS A 122 -4.73 9.58 10.83
CA LYS A 122 -3.55 10.47 10.91
C LYS A 122 -2.29 9.85 10.33
N ASN A 123 -2.22 8.52 10.28
CA ASN A 123 -1.04 7.78 9.82
C ASN A 123 -1.20 7.18 8.42
N PHE A 124 -2.39 7.28 7.82
CA PHE A 124 -2.73 6.64 6.55
C PHE A 124 -2.78 7.65 5.42
N TYR A 125 -1.96 7.45 4.40
CA TYR A 125 -1.92 8.26 3.18
C TYR A 125 -2.26 7.38 1.99
N GLU A 126 -3.42 7.61 1.37
CA GLU A 126 -3.87 6.91 0.17
C GLU A 126 -3.19 7.51 -1.06
N ILE A 127 -2.40 6.70 -1.76
CA ILE A 127 -1.68 7.09 -2.97
C ILE A 127 -2.28 6.35 -4.16
N PHE A 128 -2.90 7.08 -5.07
CA PHE A 128 -3.47 6.52 -6.28
C PHE A 128 -2.46 6.54 -7.41
N ILE A 129 -2.12 5.35 -7.93
CA ILE A 129 -1.30 5.22 -9.13
C ILE A 129 -2.26 5.07 -10.30
N SER A 130 -2.60 6.23 -10.92
CA SER A 130 -3.59 6.36 -11.98
C SER A 130 -2.97 6.02 -13.33
N THR A 131 -3.02 4.75 -13.68
CA THR A 131 -2.62 4.24 -15.00
C THR A 131 -3.87 3.70 -15.66
N SER A 132 -4.11 4.05 -16.93
CA SER A 132 -5.27 3.55 -17.68
C SER A 132 -5.24 2.03 -17.78
N LEU A 133 -6.42 1.42 -17.97
CA LEU A 133 -6.51 -0.01 -18.20
C LEU A 133 -5.72 -0.42 -19.45
N GLU A 134 -5.82 0.37 -20.51
CA GLU A 134 -5.11 0.14 -21.78
C GLU A 134 -3.59 0.12 -21.59
N ASP A 135 -3.03 1.10 -20.86
CA ASP A 135 -1.61 1.14 -20.57
C ASP A 135 -1.17 -0.05 -19.71
N CYS A 136 -2.00 -0.46 -18.74
CA CYS A 136 -1.73 -1.64 -17.93
C CYS A 136 -1.76 -2.93 -18.75
N GLU A 137 -2.70 -3.07 -19.71
CA GLU A 137 -2.78 -4.20 -20.64
C GLU A 137 -1.59 -4.24 -21.61
N ILE A 138 -1.17 -3.07 -22.14
CA ILE A 138 0.01 -2.99 -23.02
C ILE A 138 1.26 -3.42 -22.27
N ARG A 139 1.43 -2.98 -21.03
CA ARG A 139 2.57 -3.38 -20.18
C ARG A 139 2.57 -4.86 -19.85
N ASP A 140 1.44 -5.39 -19.42
CA ASP A 140 1.15 -6.77 -18.97
C ASP A 140 2.38 -7.59 -18.54
N THR A 141 3.20 -7.02 -17.67
CA THR A 141 4.52 -7.55 -17.27
C THR A 141 4.48 -8.97 -16.68
N LYS A 142 3.30 -9.43 -16.26
CA LYS A 142 3.07 -10.75 -15.67
C LYS A 142 2.20 -11.66 -16.55
N GLY A 143 1.76 -11.20 -17.71
CA GLY A 143 0.85 -11.94 -18.60
C GLY A 143 -0.56 -12.15 -18.04
N LEU A 144 -0.93 -11.40 -16.98
CA LEU A 144 -2.20 -11.59 -16.28
C LEU A 144 -3.40 -11.04 -17.08
N TYR A 145 -3.22 -9.94 -17.80
CA TYR A 145 -4.27 -9.38 -18.66
C TYR A 145 -4.60 -10.30 -19.81
N LYS A 146 -3.58 -10.86 -20.46
CA LYS A 146 -3.77 -11.87 -21.54
C LYS A 146 -4.55 -13.08 -21.04
N LYS A 147 -4.24 -13.58 -19.83
CA LYS A 147 -4.97 -14.69 -19.21
C LYS A 147 -6.42 -14.30 -18.87
N ALA A 148 -6.64 -13.10 -18.31
CA ALA A 148 -7.97 -12.62 -17.95
C ALA A 148 -8.85 -12.44 -19.20
N ARG A 149 -8.31 -11.91 -20.31
CA ARG A 149 -9.03 -11.77 -21.58
C ARG A 149 -9.41 -13.11 -22.21
N ARG A 150 -8.63 -14.17 -21.95
CA ARG A 150 -8.96 -15.55 -22.38
C ARG A 150 -9.91 -16.28 -21.42
N GLY A 151 -10.38 -15.62 -20.35
CA GLY A 151 -11.26 -16.22 -19.35
C GLY A 151 -10.57 -17.19 -18.38
N GLU A 152 -9.23 -17.27 -18.40
CA GLU A 152 -8.44 -18.15 -17.51
C GLU A 152 -8.36 -17.61 -16.07
N LEU A 153 -8.61 -16.31 -15.88
CA LEU A 153 -8.62 -15.67 -14.57
C LEU A 153 -10.00 -15.06 -14.30
N LEU A 154 -10.69 -15.61 -13.32
CA LEU A 154 -11.96 -15.08 -12.83
C LEU A 154 -11.73 -13.88 -11.89
N ASN A 155 -12.69 -12.94 -11.87
CA ASN A 155 -12.68 -11.77 -10.96
C ASN A 155 -11.42 -10.89 -11.09
N PHE A 156 -10.84 -10.79 -12.30
CA PHE A 156 -9.66 -9.96 -12.52
C PHE A 156 -10.05 -8.48 -12.60
N THR A 157 -9.47 -7.67 -11.70
CA THR A 157 -9.79 -6.23 -11.58
C THR A 157 -9.42 -5.47 -12.86
N GLY A 158 -10.37 -4.73 -13.39
CA GLY A 158 -10.27 -3.98 -14.65
C GLY A 158 -10.80 -4.75 -15.87
N ILE A 159 -10.98 -6.07 -15.80
CA ILE A 159 -11.52 -6.88 -16.89
C ILE A 159 -12.90 -7.46 -16.54
N SER A 160 -12.95 -8.38 -15.57
CA SER A 160 -14.18 -9.05 -15.11
C SER A 160 -14.63 -8.60 -13.71
N SER A 161 -13.92 -7.68 -13.09
CA SER A 161 -14.25 -7.08 -11.79
C SER A 161 -13.92 -5.58 -11.83
N PRO A 162 -14.77 -4.71 -11.25
CA PRO A 162 -14.54 -3.27 -11.32
C PRO A 162 -13.37 -2.81 -10.43
N TYR A 163 -12.80 -1.66 -10.78
CA TYR A 163 -11.92 -0.86 -9.94
C TYR A 163 -12.62 0.47 -9.63
N GLU A 164 -12.82 0.76 -8.37
CA GLU A 164 -13.39 2.03 -7.90
C GLU A 164 -12.24 3.01 -7.60
N GLU A 165 -12.08 4.01 -8.45
CA GLU A 165 -11.04 5.02 -8.26
C GLU A 165 -11.23 5.81 -6.96
N PRO A 166 -10.15 6.17 -6.26
CA PRO A 166 -10.23 7.05 -5.09
C PRO A 166 -10.77 8.44 -5.45
N LEU A 167 -11.76 8.92 -4.71
CA LEU A 167 -12.37 10.26 -4.93
C LEU A 167 -11.55 11.42 -4.34
N GLY A 168 -10.62 11.14 -3.44
CA GLY A 168 -9.81 12.15 -2.76
C GLY A 168 -8.57 11.52 -2.14
N PRO A 169 -7.66 10.95 -2.97
CA PRO A 169 -6.42 10.38 -2.47
C PRO A 169 -5.52 11.48 -1.91
N SER A 170 -4.64 11.14 -0.98
CA SER A 170 -3.63 12.05 -0.46
C SER A 170 -2.65 12.51 -1.56
N LEU A 171 -2.43 11.65 -2.55
CA LEU A 171 -1.63 11.94 -3.75
C LEU A 171 -2.14 11.10 -4.92
N ASN A 172 -2.21 11.70 -6.10
CA ASN A 172 -2.44 11.01 -7.37
C ASN A 172 -1.19 11.10 -8.24
N ILE A 173 -0.73 9.95 -8.76
CA ILE A 173 0.45 9.86 -9.64
C ILE A 173 0.03 9.19 -10.95
N SER A 174 0.01 9.96 -12.03
CA SER A 174 -0.17 9.44 -13.39
C SER A 174 1.16 8.83 -13.89
N THR A 175 1.12 7.57 -14.32
CA THR A 175 2.28 6.92 -14.95
C THR A 175 2.17 6.88 -16.47
N LYS A 176 1.19 7.59 -17.05
CA LYS A 176 1.07 7.81 -18.49
C LYS A 176 2.06 8.88 -18.93
N GLU A 177 2.13 9.96 -18.19
CA GLU A 177 2.95 11.15 -18.49
C GLU A 177 4.33 11.09 -17.86
N ASN A 178 4.53 10.27 -16.83
CA ASN A 178 5.76 10.18 -16.06
C ASN A 178 6.37 8.78 -16.17
N ASN A 179 7.66 8.71 -16.37
CA ASN A 179 8.40 7.46 -16.21
C ASN A 179 8.48 7.03 -14.72
N ILE A 180 9.04 5.86 -14.43
CA ILE A 180 9.12 5.31 -13.07
C ILE A 180 9.93 6.25 -12.14
N GLU A 181 11.00 6.85 -12.64
CA GLU A 181 11.86 7.73 -11.83
C GLU A 181 11.14 9.01 -11.45
N GLU A 182 10.48 9.66 -12.40
CA GLU A 182 9.67 10.86 -12.18
C GLU A 182 8.52 10.59 -11.22
N SER A 183 7.75 9.53 -11.47
CA SER A 183 6.67 9.09 -10.58
C SER A 183 7.17 8.84 -9.14
N SER A 184 8.35 8.26 -9.01
CA SER A 184 8.96 7.99 -7.71
C SER A 184 9.48 9.26 -7.04
N LYS A 185 9.99 10.23 -7.80
CA LYS A 185 10.38 11.55 -7.26
C LYS A 185 9.17 12.31 -6.70
N ILE A 186 8.02 12.24 -7.39
CA ILE A 186 6.76 12.84 -6.90
C ILE A 186 6.39 12.25 -5.54
N LEU A 187 6.36 10.92 -5.42
CA LEU A 187 6.04 10.26 -4.14
C LEU A 187 7.08 10.58 -3.06
N TYR A 188 8.37 10.54 -3.39
CA TYR A 188 9.44 10.86 -2.45
C TYR A 188 9.31 12.27 -1.88
N ASN A 189 9.08 13.28 -2.75
CA ASN A 189 8.94 14.67 -2.35
C ASN A 189 7.68 14.91 -1.49
N PHE A 190 6.59 14.17 -1.75
CA PHE A 190 5.40 14.18 -0.93
C PHE A 190 5.65 13.61 0.47
N VAL A 191 6.40 12.52 0.55
CA VAL A 191 6.61 11.78 1.80
C VAL A 191 7.63 12.44 2.73
N LEU A 192 8.70 12.99 2.17
CA LEU A 192 9.84 13.49 2.94
C LEU A 192 9.44 14.50 4.05
N PRO A 193 8.64 15.54 3.80
CA PRO A 193 8.23 16.47 4.86
C PRO A 193 7.37 15.80 5.95
N LEU A 194 6.57 14.78 5.60
CA LEU A 194 5.70 14.08 6.55
C LEU A 194 6.47 13.26 7.60
N ILE A 195 7.68 12.82 7.27
CA ILE A 195 8.47 11.90 8.10
C ILE A 195 9.65 12.56 8.80
N SER A 196 10.05 13.78 8.38
CA SER A 196 11.30 14.43 8.77
C SER A 196 11.17 15.38 9.97
N GLU A 197 9.97 15.63 10.49
CA GLU A 197 9.74 16.60 11.59
C GLU A 197 10.50 16.31 12.89
N LEU A 198 11.15 15.14 13.00
CA LEU A 198 11.89 14.70 14.18
C LEU A 198 13.43 14.67 13.97
N ARG A 199 13.89 15.19 12.83
CA ARG A 199 15.33 15.23 12.47
C ARG A 199 15.96 16.59 12.68
#